data_d4cb04683c269c39e2c02f69d53c697e
#
_entry.id   d4cb04683c269c39e2c02f69d53c697e
#
_cell.length_a   1.000
_cell.length_b   1.000
_cell.length_c   1.000
_cell.angle_alpha   90.00
_cell.angle_beta   90.00
_cell.angle_gamma   90.00
#
_symmetry.space_group_name_H-M   'P 1'
#
loop_
_entity.id
_entity.type
_entity.pdbx_description
1 polymer ?
#
loop_
_entity_poly.entity_id
_entity_poly.type
_entity_poly.pdbx_seq_one_letter_code
_entity_poly.pdbx_strand_id
1 'polypeptide(L)'
;MRLIAFDLDDTLAPSKSPLPPRMDVALRSLLDHVEVCIISGGQMGQFRTQVLDNLHATDEELSRLHLMPTCGTRYYRYEGGAWVERYAHDLDPEVAARAIASLERHARELGLWESNPWGNIIEDRGSQITFSALGQEAPLGAKRAWDPDGTKKAALRDAVQPDVPELDVRGGGSTSVDITTRGIDKAFGMGKLVEETGIPASEMLFIGDRLDPEGNDYPVKAAGYATRAVSGWEECVDVIDEIVASMS
;
A
#
# COMPACT_ATOMS: atom_id res chain seq x y z
N MET A 1 16.85 -5.63 -16.29
CA MET A 1 15.72 -5.42 -15.39
C MET A 1 14.53 -6.17 -15.95
N ARG A 2 13.83 -6.97 -15.13
CA ARG A 2 12.72 -7.84 -15.56
C ARG A 2 11.41 -7.49 -14.88
N LEU A 3 11.46 -6.81 -13.72
CA LEU A 3 10.27 -6.43 -12.96
C LEU A 3 10.45 -5.04 -12.36
N ILE A 4 9.40 -4.21 -12.45
CA ILE A 4 9.34 -2.91 -11.78
C ILE A 4 8.14 -2.89 -10.85
N ALA A 5 8.41 -2.63 -9.57
CA ALA A 5 7.40 -2.49 -8.54
C ALA A 5 7.18 -1.01 -8.22
N PHE A 6 5.93 -0.64 -7.95
CA PHE A 6 5.52 0.72 -7.64
C PHE A 6 4.73 0.77 -6.34
N ASP A 7 4.90 1.84 -5.58
CA ASP A 7 3.85 2.31 -4.69
C ASP A 7 2.65 2.84 -5.49
N LEU A 8 1.50 3.00 -4.84
CA LEU A 8 0.28 3.45 -5.50
C LEU A 8 -0.02 4.93 -5.22
N ASP A 9 -0.27 5.27 -3.95
CA ASP A 9 -0.72 6.60 -3.55
C ASP A 9 0.43 7.62 -3.64
N ASP A 10 0.20 8.73 -4.35
CA ASP A 10 1.18 9.79 -4.63
C ASP A 10 2.39 9.34 -5.50
N THR A 11 2.40 8.07 -5.97
CA THR A 11 3.38 7.52 -6.92
C THR A 11 2.78 7.25 -8.29
N LEU A 12 1.71 6.45 -8.39
CA LEU A 12 1.01 6.18 -9.66
C LEU A 12 -0.21 7.08 -9.87
N ALA A 13 -0.82 7.54 -8.80
CA ALA A 13 -1.98 8.43 -8.82
C ALA A 13 -1.95 9.35 -7.60
N PRO A 14 -2.63 10.52 -7.61
CA PRO A 14 -2.86 11.27 -6.38
C PRO A 14 -3.55 10.40 -5.34
N SER A 15 -3.19 10.56 -4.07
CA SER A 15 -3.66 9.69 -2.99
C SER A 15 -5.17 9.44 -3.06
N LYS A 16 -5.55 8.17 -3.07
CA LYS A 16 -6.93 7.66 -3.14
C LYS A 16 -7.76 8.20 -4.32
N SER A 17 -7.08 8.56 -5.41
CA SER A 17 -7.69 9.05 -6.64
C SER A 17 -7.54 8.04 -7.78
N PRO A 18 -8.41 8.09 -8.80
CA PRO A 18 -8.27 7.27 -9.99
C PRO A 18 -6.92 7.46 -10.69
N LEU A 19 -6.44 6.42 -11.34
CA LEU A 19 -5.25 6.45 -12.18
C LEU A 19 -5.41 7.51 -13.29
N PRO A 20 -4.49 8.49 -13.40
CA PRO A 20 -4.58 9.49 -14.46
C PRO A 20 -4.42 8.88 -15.85
N PRO A 21 -5.08 9.44 -16.90
CA PRO A 21 -4.98 8.89 -18.28
C PRO A 21 -3.55 8.81 -18.84
N ARG A 22 -2.65 9.73 -18.44
CA ARG A 22 -1.22 9.65 -18.83
C ARG A 22 -0.53 8.45 -18.18
N MET A 23 -0.86 8.14 -16.93
CA MET A 23 -0.31 6.99 -16.24
C MET A 23 -0.85 5.66 -16.80
N ASP A 24 -2.13 5.59 -17.19
CA ASP A 24 -2.68 4.44 -17.93
C ASP A 24 -1.84 4.10 -19.15
N VAL A 25 -1.56 5.11 -19.99
CA VAL A 25 -0.73 4.92 -21.19
C VAL A 25 0.69 4.47 -20.85
N ALA A 26 1.32 5.10 -19.87
CA ALA A 26 2.69 4.79 -19.45
C ALA A 26 2.81 3.36 -18.88
N LEU A 27 1.88 2.94 -18.00
CA LEU A 27 1.88 1.58 -17.44
C LEU A 27 1.66 0.51 -18.49
N ARG A 28 0.78 0.73 -19.46
CA ARG A 28 0.54 -0.21 -20.56
C ARG A 28 1.78 -0.35 -21.44
N SER A 29 2.41 0.78 -21.78
CA SER A 29 3.68 0.76 -22.52
C SER A 29 4.77 0.00 -21.76
N LEU A 30 4.82 0.11 -20.43
CA LEU A 30 5.79 -0.63 -19.60
C LEU A 30 5.47 -2.13 -19.56
N LEU A 31 4.17 -2.50 -19.46
CA LEU A 31 3.70 -3.89 -19.45
C LEU A 31 4.02 -4.65 -20.74
N ASP A 32 4.23 -3.94 -21.86
CA ASP A 32 4.70 -4.55 -23.12
C ASP A 32 6.13 -5.10 -23.00
N HIS A 33 6.93 -4.59 -22.06
CA HIS A 33 8.37 -4.90 -21.96
C HIS A 33 8.74 -5.73 -20.72
N VAL A 34 8.10 -5.48 -19.55
CA VAL A 34 8.49 -6.09 -18.26
C VAL A 34 7.28 -6.47 -17.43
N GLU A 35 7.51 -7.29 -16.41
CA GLU A 35 6.53 -7.51 -15.33
C GLU A 35 6.40 -6.22 -14.49
N VAL A 36 5.18 -5.89 -14.10
CA VAL A 36 4.88 -4.73 -13.24
C VAL A 36 4.20 -5.19 -11.98
N CYS A 37 4.61 -4.66 -10.83
CA CYS A 37 3.94 -4.90 -9.55
C CYS A 37 3.45 -3.58 -8.96
N ILE A 38 2.24 -3.57 -8.42
CA ILE A 38 1.74 -2.46 -7.59
C ILE A 38 1.61 -2.98 -6.17
N ILE A 39 2.29 -2.33 -5.21
CA ILE A 39 2.30 -2.71 -3.81
C ILE A 39 1.92 -1.51 -2.94
N SER A 40 0.88 -1.64 -2.13
CA SER A 40 0.33 -0.58 -1.28
C SER A 40 -0.25 -1.13 0.02
N GLY A 41 -0.34 -0.29 1.05
CA GLY A 41 -1.08 -0.59 2.28
C GLY A 41 -2.60 -0.68 2.09
N GLY A 42 -3.11 -0.28 0.92
CA GLY A 42 -4.53 -0.34 0.58
C GLY A 42 -5.06 -1.76 0.37
N GLN A 43 -6.39 -1.94 0.47
CA GLN A 43 -7.07 -3.20 0.17
C GLN A 43 -7.27 -3.40 -1.34
N MET A 44 -7.60 -4.62 -1.78
CA MET A 44 -7.93 -4.93 -3.17
C MET A 44 -9.06 -4.06 -3.74
N GLY A 45 -10.03 -3.65 -2.92
CA GLY A 45 -11.08 -2.69 -3.32
C GLY A 45 -10.51 -1.35 -3.79
N GLN A 46 -9.47 -0.84 -3.12
CA GLN A 46 -8.76 0.38 -3.53
C GLN A 46 -8.02 0.18 -4.86
N PHE A 47 -7.32 -0.95 -5.03
CA PHE A 47 -6.66 -1.28 -6.31
C PHE A 47 -7.67 -1.34 -7.45
N ARG A 48 -8.86 -1.90 -7.21
CA ARG A 48 -9.92 -1.95 -8.21
C ARG A 48 -10.34 -0.55 -8.63
N THR A 49 -10.75 0.28 -7.69
CA THR A 49 -11.31 1.61 -7.99
C THR A 49 -10.27 2.61 -8.48
N GLN A 50 -9.04 2.56 -7.97
CA GLN A 50 -7.98 3.47 -8.39
C GLN A 50 -7.30 3.03 -9.69
N VAL A 51 -6.97 1.74 -9.81
CA VAL A 51 -6.14 1.23 -10.90
C VAL A 51 -6.98 0.50 -11.93
N LEU A 52 -7.64 -0.62 -11.56
CA LEU A 52 -8.20 -1.54 -12.54
C LEU A 52 -9.38 -0.95 -13.31
N ASP A 53 -10.21 -0.12 -12.68
CA ASP A 53 -11.33 0.55 -13.35
C ASP A 53 -10.87 1.66 -14.30
N ASN A 54 -9.57 2.02 -14.28
CA ASN A 54 -8.98 3.12 -15.05
C ASN A 54 -7.78 2.69 -15.90
N LEU A 55 -7.37 1.42 -15.85
CA LEU A 55 -6.31 0.83 -16.65
C LEU A 55 -6.94 0.09 -17.83
N HIS A 56 -6.78 0.62 -19.04
CA HIS A 56 -7.37 0.07 -20.25
C HIS A 56 -6.46 -1.00 -20.91
N ALA A 57 -5.89 -1.85 -20.07
CA ALA A 57 -4.94 -2.88 -20.49
C ALA A 57 -5.66 -4.11 -21.09
N THR A 58 -4.99 -4.76 -22.03
CA THR A 58 -5.39 -6.05 -22.62
C THR A 58 -5.17 -7.20 -21.64
N ASP A 59 -5.78 -8.35 -21.89
CA ASP A 59 -5.54 -9.57 -21.09
C ASP A 59 -4.06 -9.96 -21.06
N GLU A 60 -3.32 -9.74 -22.14
CA GLU A 60 -1.88 -10.02 -22.20
C GLU A 60 -1.08 -9.06 -21.30
N GLU A 61 -1.35 -7.75 -21.36
CA GLU A 61 -0.75 -6.76 -20.47
C GLU A 61 -1.11 -7.05 -19.00
N LEU A 62 -2.39 -7.35 -18.69
CA LEU A 62 -2.83 -7.71 -17.33
C LEU A 62 -2.17 -8.99 -16.81
N SER A 63 -1.83 -9.94 -17.67
CA SER A 63 -1.13 -11.16 -17.27
C SER A 63 0.28 -10.92 -16.72
N ARG A 64 0.87 -9.74 -17.03
CA ARG A 64 2.17 -9.28 -16.52
C ARG A 64 2.05 -8.34 -15.31
N LEU A 65 0.82 -8.04 -14.87
CA LEU A 65 0.57 -7.17 -13.72
C LEU A 65 0.37 -7.99 -12.45
N HIS A 66 1.09 -7.63 -11.42
CA HIS A 66 1.02 -8.18 -10.07
C HIS A 66 0.38 -7.16 -9.14
N LEU A 67 -0.58 -7.57 -8.32
CA LEU A 67 -1.17 -6.70 -7.32
C LEU A 67 -0.89 -7.23 -5.92
N MET A 68 -0.31 -6.39 -5.08
CA MET A 68 0.06 -6.72 -3.71
C MET A 68 -0.58 -5.74 -2.70
N PRO A 69 -1.89 -5.91 -2.41
CA PRO A 69 -2.56 -5.17 -1.36
C PRO A 69 -1.97 -5.46 0.02
N THR A 70 -2.25 -4.59 0.98
CA THR A 70 -1.84 -4.72 2.39
C THR A 70 -0.36 -5.06 2.54
N CYS A 71 0.49 -4.28 1.83
CA CYS A 71 1.95 -4.45 1.80
C CYS A 71 2.43 -5.85 1.38
N GLY A 72 1.67 -6.55 0.52
CA GLY A 72 2.02 -7.86 0.00
C GLY A 72 1.63 -9.03 0.90
N THR A 73 0.79 -8.83 1.91
CA THR A 73 0.17 -9.93 2.66
C THR A 73 -0.93 -10.62 1.85
N ARG A 74 -1.38 -9.98 0.77
CA ARG A 74 -2.22 -10.57 -0.26
C ARG A 74 -1.58 -10.38 -1.61
N TYR A 75 -1.78 -11.35 -2.49
CA TYR A 75 -1.22 -11.31 -3.84
C TYR A 75 -2.24 -11.80 -4.85
N TYR A 76 -2.41 -11.03 -5.91
CA TYR A 76 -3.33 -11.32 -6.99
C TYR A 76 -2.62 -11.33 -8.34
N ARG A 77 -3.06 -12.26 -9.20
CA ARG A 77 -2.66 -12.39 -10.60
C ARG A 77 -3.89 -12.38 -11.50
N TYR A 78 -3.72 -11.88 -12.72
CA TYR A 78 -4.74 -11.99 -13.75
C TYR A 78 -4.56 -13.30 -14.51
N GLU A 79 -5.56 -14.18 -14.40
CA GLU A 79 -5.54 -15.53 -14.98
C GLU A 79 -6.92 -15.92 -15.50
N GLY A 80 -6.99 -16.42 -16.74
CA GLY A 80 -8.25 -16.90 -17.31
C GLY A 80 -9.36 -15.85 -17.42
N GLY A 81 -8.99 -14.58 -17.58
CA GLY A 81 -9.94 -13.46 -17.68
C GLY A 81 -10.41 -12.90 -16.33
N ALA A 82 -9.76 -13.26 -15.22
CA ALA A 82 -10.14 -12.79 -13.88
C ALA A 82 -8.93 -12.59 -12.96
N TRP A 83 -9.11 -11.72 -11.95
CA TRP A 83 -8.13 -11.57 -10.86
C TRP A 83 -8.30 -12.70 -9.85
N VAL A 84 -7.25 -13.49 -9.65
CA VAL A 84 -7.19 -14.64 -8.75
C VAL A 84 -6.28 -14.31 -7.58
N GLU A 85 -6.78 -14.47 -6.35
CA GLU A 85 -5.97 -14.40 -5.14
C GLU A 85 -5.09 -15.65 -5.05
N ARG A 86 -3.77 -15.46 -5.04
CA ARG A 86 -2.78 -16.54 -4.99
C ARG A 86 -2.47 -16.95 -3.55
N TYR A 87 -2.41 -15.96 -2.66
CA TYR A 87 -2.32 -16.18 -1.22
C TYR A 87 -2.91 -15.00 -0.42
N ALA A 88 -3.25 -15.29 0.84
CA ALA A 88 -3.59 -14.33 1.88
C ALA A 88 -2.94 -14.74 3.19
N HIS A 89 -2.26 -13.81 3.86
CA HIS A 89 -1.67 -13.99 5.20
C HIS A 89 -2.49 -13.19 6.21
N ASP A 90 -3.63 -13.74 6.62
CA ASP A 90 -4.51 -13.08 7.57
C ASP A 90 -4.02 -13.22 9.02
N LEU A 91 -4.40 -12.26 9.85
CA LEU A 91 -4.23 -12.33 11.30
C LEU A 91 -5.09 -13.46 11.87
N ASP A 92 -4.61 -14.08 12.93
CA ASP A 92 -5.45 -14.98 13.71
C ASP A 92 -6.68 -14.21 14.21
N PRO A 93 -7.92 -14.76 14.11
CA PRO A 93 -9.14 -14.06 14.50
C PRO A 93 -9.17 -13.58 15.96
N GLU A 94 -8.56 -14.31 16.90
CA GLU A 94 -8.50 -13.91 18.31
C GLU A 94 -7.52 -12.73 18.48
N VAL A 95 -6.41 -12.75 17.74
CA VAL A 95 -5.43 -11.66 17.71
C VAL A 95 -6.04 -10.40 17.09
N ALA A 96 -6.76 -10.54 15.98
CA ALA A 96 -7.47 -9.44 15.33
C ALA A 96 -8.51 -8.80 16.25
N ALA A 97 -9.34 -9.63 16.92
CA ALA A 97 -10.35 -9.16 17.88
C ALA A 97 -9.72 -8.40 19.06
N ARG A 98 -8.59 -8.88 19.59
CA ARG A 98 -7.85 -8.20 20.67
C ARG A 98 -7.29 -6.85 20.20
N ALA A 99 -6.73 -6.79 19.00
CA ALA A 99 -6.22 -5.55 18.39
C ALA A 99 -7.33 -4.51 18.21
N ILE A 100 -8.49 -4.92 17.69
CA ILE A 100 -9.68 -4.07 17.53
C ILE A 100 -10.14 -3.52 18.88
N ALA A 101 -10.28 -4.38 19.89
CA ALA A 101 -10.71 -3.97 21.22
C ALA A 101 -9.73 -2.99 21.89
N SER A 102 -8.43 -3.20 21.71
CA SER A 102 -7.39 -2.31 22.21
C SER A 102 -7.44 -0.93 21.52
N LEU A 103 -7.55 -0.89 20.19
CA LEU A 103 -7.70 0.36 19.42
C LEU A 103 -8.92 1.16 19.88
N GLU A 104 -10.09 0.52 19.98
CA GLU A 104 -11.32 1.19 20.42
C GLU A 104 -11.19 1.76 21.83
N ARG A 105 -10.70 0.97 22.77
CA ARG A 105 -10.52 1.38 24.17
C ARG A 105 -9.60 2.59 24.25
N HIS A 106 -8.39 2.50 23.71
CA HIS A 106 -7.40 3.58 23.82
C HIS A 106 -7.78 4.81 23.01
N ALA A 107 -8.42 4.66 21.86
CA ALA A 107 -8.92 5.81 21.11
C ALA A 107 -9.99 6.58 21.90
N ARG A 108 -10.87 5.89 22.64
CA ARG A 108 -11.85 6.52 23.52
C ARG A 108 -11.21 7.20 24.72
N GLU A 109 -10.28 6.52 25.40
CA GLU A 109 -9.55 7.05 26.57
C GLU A 109 -8.74 8.31 26.21
N LEU A 110 -8.14 8.36 25.02
CA LEU A 110 -7.37 9.50 24.52
C LEU A 110 -8.25 10.60 23.87
N GLY A 111 -9.57 10.42 23.80
CA GLY A 111 -10.47 11.38 23.14
C GLY A 111 -10.29 11.48 21.63
N LEU A 112 -9.80 10.41 21.00
CA LEU A 112 -9.55 10.34 19.55
C LEU A 112 -10.68 9.64 18.78
N TRP A 113 -11.72 9.17 19.46
CA TRP A 113 -12.85 8.50 18.86
C TRP A 113 -13.89 9.52 18.39
N GLU A 114 -14.05 9.67 17.09
CA GLU A 114 -15.01 10.58 16.48
C GLU A 114 -16.45 10.09 16.70
N SER A 115 -17.34 10.97 17.14
CA SER A 115 -18.74 10.64 17.40
C SER A 115 -19.61 10.63 16.14
N ASN A 116 -19.18 11.33 15.09
CA ASN A 116 -19.87 11.41 13.81
C ASN A 116 -18.89 11.22 12.65
N PRO A 117 -18.32 10.00 12.50
CA PRO A 117 -17.27 9.74 11.53
C PRO A 117 -17.80 9.69 10.09
N TRP A 118 -16.92 9.95 9.15
CA TRP A 118 -17.14 9.69 7.72
C TRP A 118 -16.77 8.23 7.40
N GLY A 119 -17.74 7.33 7.52
CA GLY A 119 -17.55 5.88 7.37
C GLY A 119 -16.92 5.20 8.60
N ASN A 120 -16.43 3.98 8.42
CA ASN A 120 -15.90 3.17 9.51
C ASN A 120 -14.61 3.77 10.11
N ILE A 121 -14.51 3.76 11.44
CA ILE A 121 -13.31 4.16 12.19
C ILE A 121 -12.30 3.01 12.21
N ILE A 122 -12.76 1.78 12.40
CA ILE A 122 -11.92 0.57 12.38
C ILE A 122 -12.33 -0.30 11.21
N GLU A 123 -11.34 -0.77 10.45
CA GLU A 123 -11.49 -1.78 9.40
C GLU A 123 -10.61 -2.98 9.69
N ASP A 124 -11.22 -4.16 9.68
CA ASP A 124 -10.52 -5.44 9.56
C ASP A 124 -10.31 -5.75 8.08
N ARG A 125 -9.05 -5.82 7.66
CA ARG A 125 -8.60 -6.11 6.29
C ARG A 125 -8.06 -7.53 6.17
N GLY A 126 -8.32 -8.37 7.16
CA GLY A 126 -7.79 -9.73 7.28
C GLY A 126 -6.36 -9.72 7.81
N SER A 127 -5.40 -9.29 7.04
CA SER A 127 -3.98 -9.23 7.41
C SER A 127 -3.56 -7.95 8.12
N GLN A 128 -4.47 -6.96 8.21
CA GLN A 128 -4.21 -5.65 8.79
C GLN A 128 -5.48 -5.12 9.45
N ILE A 129 -5.35 -4.56 10.64
CA ILE A 129 -6.40 -3.76 11.27
C ILE A 129 -6.03 -2.28 11.13
N THR A 130 -6.94 -1.49 10.56
CA THR A 130 -6.73 -0.05 10.35
C THR A 130 -7.70 0.76 11.20
N PHE A 131 -7.18 1.64 12.04
CA PHE A 131 -7.93 2.72 12.69
C PHE A 131 -7.83 3.97 11.82
N SER A 132 -8.95 4.66 11.60
CA SER A 132 -9.03 5.96 10.92
C SER A 132 -9.86 6.92 11.76
N ALA A 133 -9.20 7.84 12.44
CA ALA A 133 -9.81 8.66 13.51
C ALA A 133 -11.07 9.43 13.08
N LEU A 134 -11.12 9.90 11.84
CA LEU A 134 -12.27 10.61 11.29
C LEU A 134 -13.20 9.72 10.43
N GLY A 135 -12.88 8.43 10.34
CA GLY A 135 -13.51 7.50 9.39
C GLY A 135 -12.81 7.49 8.03
N GLN A 136 -13.00 6.40 7.30
CA GLN A 136 -12.30 6.14 6.03
C GLN A 136 -12.62 7.16 4.93
N GLU A 137 -13.85 7.69 4.91
CA GLU A 137 -14.37 8.57 3.85
C GLU A 137 -14.21 10.06 4.18
N ALA A 138 -13.46 10.41 5.24
CA ALA A 138 -13.27 11.80 5.64
C ALA A 138 -12.58 12.63 4.53
N PRO A 139 -13.01 13.89 4.30
CA PRO A 139 -12.39 14.77 3.32
C PRO A 139 -10.91 15.00 3.58
N LEU A 140 -10.09 15.07 2.52
CA LEU A 140 -8.62 15.24 2.61
C LEU A 140 -8.21 16.44 3.48
N GLY A 141 -8.92 17.57 3.38
CA GLY A 141 -8.66 18.76 4.20
C GLY A 141 -8.83 18.48 5.70
N ALA A 142 -9.89 17.77 6.09
CA ALA A 142 -10.12 17.39 7.47
C ALA A 142 -9.04 16.39 7.97
N LYS A 143 -8.68 15.41 7.14
CA LYS A 143 -7.62 14.46 7.45
C LYS A 143 -6.27 15.14 7.71
N ARG A 144 -5.86 16.08 6.84
CA ARG A 144 -4.61 16.83 6.99
C ARG A 144 -4.58 17.72 8.24
N ALA A 145 -5.73 18.27 8.62
CA ALA A 145 -5.84 19.16 9.77
C ALA A 145 -5.94 18.41 11.12
N TRP A 146 -6.25 17.12 11.11
CA TRP A 146 -6.53 16.36 12.33
C TRP A 146 -5.30 16.14 13.22
N ASP A 147 -4.17 15.78 12.63
CA ASP A 147 -2.92 15.43 13.34
C ASP A 147 -1.69 15.88 12.51
N PRO A 148 -1.50 17.20 12.33
CA PRO A 148 -0.46 17.72 11.45
C PRO A 148 0.96 17.45 11.94
N ASP A 149 1.14 17.26 13.25
CA ASP A 149 2.43 16.96 13.89
C ASP A 149 2.61 15.47 14.24
N GLY A 150 1.61 14.63 13.99
CA GLY A 150 1.66 13.18 14.24
C GLY A 150 1.56 12.76 15.71
N THR A 151 1.34 13.70 16.64
CA THR A 151 1.34 13.41 18.09
C THR A 151 0.18 12.54 18.53
N LYS A 152 -1.01 12.70 17.93
CA LYS A 152 -2.20 11.91 18.27
C LYS A 152 -2.04 10.46 17.84
N LYS A 153 -1.53 10.22 16.63
CA LYS A 153 -1.25 8.87 16.13
C LYS A 153 -0.17 8.19 16.96
N ALA A 154 0.89 8.94 17.34
CA ALA A 154 1.96 8.42 18.17
C ALA A 154 1.41 8.02 19.56
N ALA A 155 0.59 8.85 20.19
CA ALA A 155 -0.03 8.53 21.49
C ALA A 155 -0.90 7.26 21.41
N LEU A 156 -1.72 7.10 20.37
CA LEU A 156 -2.54 5.91 20.19
C LEU A 156 -1.68 4.66 19.95
N ARG A 157 -0.68 4.75 19.07
CA ARG A 157 0.28 3.68 18.82
C ARG A 157 0.93 3.19 20.12
N ASP A 158 1.47 4.13 20.89
CA ASP A 158 2.21 3.81 22.12
C ASP A 158 1.31 3.22 23.21
N ALA A 159 0.04 3.60 23.24
CA ALA A 159 -0.96 3.02 24.14
C ALA A 159 -1.39 1.60 23.73
N VAL A 160 -1.54 1.34 22.44
CA VAL A 160 -2.01 0.05 21.91
C VAL A 160 -0.90 -1.01 21.87
N GLN A 161 0.34 -0.62 21.54
CA GLN A 161 1.45 -1.57 21.32
C GLN A 161 1.67 -2.57 22.46
N PRO A 162 1.56 -2.20 23.77
CA PRO A 162 1.70 -3.15 24.87
C PRO A 162 0.64 -4.25 24.93
N ASP A 163 -0.57 -4.01 24.39
CA ASP A 163 -1.67 -4.98 24.40
C ASP A 163 -1.54 -6.05 23.31
N VAL A 164 -0.76 -5.74 22.28
CA VAL A 164 -0.54 -6.60 21.10
C VAL A 164 0.97 -6.74 20.83
N PRO A 165 1.75 -7.30 21.77
CA PRO A 165 3.21 -7.30 21.68
C PRO A 165 3.75 -8.13 20.50
N GLU A 166 2.97 -9.05 19.95
CA GLU A 166 3.30 -9.87 18.79
C GLU A 166 3.06 -9.16 17.45
N LEU A 167 2.38 -8.02 17.46
CA LEU A 167 2.08 -7.22 16.29
C LEU A 167 2.92 -5.95 16.25
N ASP A 168 2.99 -5.33 15.09
CA ASP A 168 3.51 -3.98 14.88
C ASP A 168 2.34 -3.00 14.80
N VAL A 169 2.40 -1.94 15.61
CA VAL A 169 1.47 -0.82 15.58
C VAL A 169 2.19 0.38 14.98
N ARG A 170 1.73 0.87 13.84
CA ARG A 170 2.41 1.95 13.09
C ARG A 170 1.45 3.07 12.74
N GLY A 171 1.97 4.30 12.66
CA GLY A 171 1.25 5.39 12.01
C GLY A 171 1.12 5.10 10.52
N GLY A 172 -0.11 5.15 10.01
CA GLY A 172 -0.41 5.08 8.60
C GLY A 172 -0.49 6.46 7.96
N GLY A 173 -1.50 6.70 7.11
CA GLY A 173 -1.77 8.01 6.51
C GLY A 173 -2.06 9.13 7.51
N SER A 174 -2.68 10.22 7.07
CA SER A 174 -2.86 11.44 7.88
C SER A 174 -3.61 11.22 9.21
N THR A 175 -4.54 10.25 9.25
CA THR A 175 -5.40 9.99 10.43
C THR A 175 -5.39 8.53 10.86
N SER A 176 -4.51 7.70 10.30
CA SER A 176 -4.58 6.25 10.46
C SER A 176 -3.50 5.71 11.38
N VAL A 177 -3.86 4.65 12.12
CA VAL A 177 -2.94 3.74 12.79
C VAL A 177 -3.23 2.34 12.27
N ASP A 178 -2.20 1.66 11.81
CA ASP A 178 -2.27 0.32 11.24
C ASP A 178 -1.62 -0.70 12.16
N ILE A 179 -2.26 -1.86 12.32
CA ILE A 179 -1.74 -2.99 13.08
C ILE A 179 -1.58 -4.16 12.12
N THR A 180 -0.37 -4.71 12.06
CA THR A 180 -0.02 -5.87 11.21
C THR A 180 0.82 -6.87 12.00
N THR A 181 0.98 -8.08 11.46
CA THR A 181 2.02 -8.99 11.95
C THR A 181 3.39 -8.30 11.85
N ARG A 182 4.27 -8.56 12.81
CA ARG A 182 5.63 -7.98 12.81
C ARG A 182 6.39 -8.29 11.53
N GLY A 183 7.12 -7.30 11.03
CA GLY A 183 7.90 -7.41 9.82
C GLY A 183 7.10 -7.31 8.52
N ILE A 184 5.80 -7.00 8.60
CA ILE A 184 4.98 -6.71 7.42
C ILE A 184 5.18 -5.25 7.02
N ASP A 185 5.85 -5.06 5.91
CA ASP A 185 6.07 -3.79 5.22
C ASP A 185 6.25 -4.05 3.72
N LYS A 186 6.57 -3.03 2.94
CA LYS A 186 6.76 -3.22 1.49
C LYS A 186 7.99 -4.07 1.14
N ALA A 187 8.99 -4.16 2.01
CA ALA A 187 10.13 -5.08 1.80
C ALA A 187 9.70 -6.54 1.95
N PHE A 188 8.79 -6.85 2.89
CA PHE A 188 8.15 -8.16 2.97
C PHE A 188 7.46 -8.51 1.65
N GLY A 189 6.64 -7.59 1.10
CA GLY A 189 5.97 -7.81 -0.18
C GLY A 189 6.95 -8.03 -1.33
N MET A 190 8.03 -7.25 -1.40
CA MET A 190 9.09 -7.45 -2.41
C MET A 190 9.76 -8.83 -2.26
N GLY A 191 9.99 -9.31 -1.04
CA GLY A 191 10.49 -10.67 -0.78
C GLY A 191 9.52 -11.73 -1.29
N LYS A 192 8.22 -11.57 -1.01
CA LYS A 192 7.18 -12.46 -1.56
C LYS A 192 7.12 -12.44 -3.09
N LEU A 193 7.31 -11.27 -3.68
CA LEU A 193 7.35 -11.14 -5.13
C LEU A 193 8.52 -11.92 -5.76
N VAL A 194 9.70 -11.94 -5.10
CA VAL A 194 10.83 -12.79 -5.50
C VAL A 194 10.45 -14.28 -5.43
N GLU A 195 9.80 -14.71 -4.33
CA GLU A 195 9.36 -16.10 -4.15
C GLU A 195 8.35 -16.54 -5.22
N GLU A 196 7.36 -15.70 -5.51
CA GLU A 196 6.27 -16.01 -6.44
C GLU A 196 6.67 -15.97 -7.91
N THR A 197 7.58 -15.05 -8.29
CA THR A 197 7.98 -14.86 -9.69
C THR A 197 9.26 -15.61 -10.06
N GLY A 198 10.09 -15.94 -9.07
CA GLY A 198 11.44 -16.45 -9.30
C GLY A 198 12.39 -15.42 -9.92
N ILE A 199 11.99 -14.17 -10.06
CA ILE A 199 12.86 -13.07 -10.53
C ILE A 199 13.74 -12.63 -9.36
N PRO A 200 15.07 -12.63 -9.50
CA PRO A 200 15.94 -12.22 -8.40
C PRO A 200 15.82 -10.71 -8.11
N ALA A 201 16.05 -10.33 -6.86
CA ALA A 201 16.01 -8.92 -6.42
C ALA A 201 16.92 -8.00 -7.24
N SER A 202 18.05 -8.51 -7.74
CA SER A 202 18.98 -7.77 -8.61
C SER A 202 18.41 -7.39 -9.99
N GLU A 203 17.31 -8.01 -10.40
CA GLU A 203 16.60 -7.72 -11.65
C GLU A 203 15.29 -6.97 -11.41
N MET A 204 15.06 -6.48 -10.18
CA MET A 204 13.91 -5.68 -9.78
C MET A 204 14.29 -4.23 -9.52
N LEU A 205 13.37 -3.31 -9.81
CA LEU A 205 13.42 -1.89 -9.42
C LEU A 205 12.15 -1.56 -8.66
N PHE A 206 12.26 -0.82 -7.56
CA PHE A 206 11.12 -0.26 -6.86
C PHE A 206 11.07 1.27 -7.05
N ILE A 207 9.90 1.80 -7.38
CA ILE A 207 9.64 3.23 -7.56
C ILE A 207 8.58 3.66 -6.54
N GLY A 208 8.87 4.71 -5.76
CA GLY A 208 7.98 5.23 -4.74
C GLY A 208 8.29 6.68 -4.35
N ASP A 209 7.34 7.35 -3.70
CA ASP A 209 7.45 8.74 -3.28
C ASP A 209 8.07 8.91 -1.88
N ARG A 210 8.02 7.86 -1.03
CA ARG A 210 8.43 7.92 0.37
C ARG A 210 9.63 7.02 0.69
N LEU A 211 10.73 7.19 -0.06
CA LEU A 211 12.02 6.50 0.15
C LEU A 211 12.93 7.20 1.18
N ASP A 212 12.43 8.20 1.89
CA ASP A 212 13.06 8.81 3.05
C ASP A 212 12.98 7.88 4.29
N PRO A 213 13.84 8.03 5.31
CA PRO A 213 13.88 7.13 6.47
C PRO A 213 12.57 6.99 7.25
N GLU A 214 11.69 7.99 7.19
CA GLU A 214 10.37 7.97 7.83
C GLU A 214 9.26 7.51 6.87
N GLY A 215 9.60 7.20 5.63
CA GLY A 215 8.67 6.80 4.58
C GLY A 215 8.31 5.31 4.63
N ASN A 216 7.12 4.98 4.16
CA ASN A 216 6.62 3.61 4.06
C ASN A 216 7.28 2.78 2.95
N ASP A 217 8.05 3.42 2.04
CA ASP A 217 8.84 2.78 0.98
C ASP A 217 10.29 2.53 1.40
N TYR A 218 10.75 3.21 2.45
CA TYR A 218 12.13 3.07 2.95
C TYR A 218 12.54 1.63 3.27
N PRO A 219 11.68 0.76 3.83
CA PRO A 219 12.03 -0.63 4.06
C PRO A 219 12.56 -1.37 2.82
N VAL A 220 12.01 -1.08 1.63
CA VAL A 220 12.47 -1.68 0.36
C VAL A 220 13.92 -1.27 0.07
N LYS A 221 14.23 0.02 0.24
CA LYS A 221 15.59 0.54 0.07
C LYS A 221 16.54 -0.04 1.12
N ALA A 222 16.11 -0.11 2.38
CA ALA A 222 16.90 -0.68 3.47
C ALA A 222 17.18 -2.18 3.28
N ALA A 223 16.27 -2.91 2.62
CA ALA A 223 16.45 -4.32 2.24
C ALA A 223 17.40 -4.53 1.05
N GLY A 224 17.93 -3.45 0.44
CA GLY A 224 18.95 -3.52 -0.60
C GLY A 224 18.42 -3.66 -2.03
N TYR A 225 17.12 -3.48 -2.27
CA TYR A 225 16.59 -3.39 -3.63
C TYR A 225 17.07 -2.12 -4.34
N ALA A 226 17.19 -2.18 -5.66
CA ALA A 226 17.33 -0.96 -6.46
C ALA A 226 16.05 -0.13 -6.31
N THR A 227 16.21 1.17 -6.01
CA THR A 227 15.07 2.07 -5.80
C THR A 227 15.23 3.36 -6.57
N ARG A 228 14.13 3.96 -7.02
CA ARG A 228 14.07 5.31 -7.58
C ARG A 228 12.97 6.11 -6.89
N ALA A 229 13.32 7.24 -6.29
CA ALA A 229 12.36 8.16 -5.71
C ALA A 229 11.71 9.02 -6.80
N VAL A 230 10.43 9.33 -6.60
CA VAL A 230 9.66 10.29 -7.40
C VAL A 230 8.95 11.25 -6.45
N SER A 231 8.67 12.46 -6.91
CA SER A 231 7.95 13.49 -6.14
C SER A 231 6.43 13.43 -6.34
N GLY A 232 5.96 12.55 -7.21
CA GLY A 232 4.56 12.39 -7.54
C GLY A 232 4.37 11.62 -8.85
N TRP A 233 3.09 11.41 -9.20
CA TRP A 233 2.72 10.59 -10.35
C TRP A 233 3.19 11.19 -11.70
N GLU A 234 3.28 12.53 -11.82
CA GLU A 234 3.76 13.18 -13.03
C GLU A 234 5.20 12.80 -13.33
N GLU A 235 6.09 12.91 -12.32
CA GLU A 235 7.48 12.50 -12.45
C GLU A 235 7.59 10.99 -12.66
N CYS A 236 6.71 10.20 -12.04
CA CYS A 236 6.68 8.76 -12.25
C CYS A 236 6.39 8.40 -13.71
N VAL A 237 5.47 9.11 -14.39
CA VAL A 237 5.24 8.93 -15.84
C VAL A 237 6.52 9.20 -16.62
N ASP A 238 7.20 10.33 -16.36
CA ASP A 238 8.44 10.68 -17.07
C ASP A 238 9.53 9.61 -16.85
N VAL A 239 9.63 9.06 -15.64
CA VAL A 239 10.55 7.94 -15.31
C VAL A 239 10.18 6.66 -16.07
N ILE A 240 8.90 6.33 -16.17
CA ILE A 240 8.45 5.17 -16.96
C ILE A 240 8.81 5.35 -18.43
N ASP A 241 8.55 6.54 -19.01
CA ASP A 241 8.86 6.85 -20.40
C ASP A 241 10.38 6.75 -20.68
N GLU A 242 11.24 7.22 -19.76
CA GLU A 242 12.71 7.03 -19.84
C GLU A 242 13.09 5.54 -19.88
N ILE A 243 12.48 4.74 -19.00
CA ILE A 243 12.76 3.29 -18.89
C ILE A 243 12.34 2.59 -20.20
N VAL A 244 11.13 2.82 -20.69
CA VAL A 244 10.61 2.23 -21.93
C VAL A 244 11.49 2.60 -23.11
N ALA A 245 11.88 3.88 -23.24
CA ALA A 245 12.79 4.33 -24.30
C ALA A 245 14.16 3.63 -24.27
N SER A 246 14.62 3.20 -23.08
CA SER A 246 15.89 2.47 -22.93
C SER A 246 15.79 0.98 -23.31
N MET A 247 14.58 0.44 -23.44
CA MET A 247 14.30 -0.97 -23.77
C MET A 247 13.97 -1.19 -25.25
N SER A 248 13.66 -0.09 -25.96
CA SER A 248 13.38 -0.07 -27.41
C SER A 248 14.66 0.04 -28.22
#